data_a6b726ed09563cf8075bad2f0fe26274
#
_entry.id   a6b726ed09563cf8075bad2f0fe26274
#
_cell.length_a   1.000
_cell.length_b   1.000
_cell.length_c   1.000
_cell.angle_alpha   90.00
_cell.angle_beta   90.00
_cell.angle_gamma   90.00
#
_symmetry.space_group_name_H-M   'P 1'
#
loop_
_entity.id
_entity.type
_entity.pdbx_description
1 polymer ?
#
loop_
_entity_poly.entity_id
_entity_poly.type
_entity_poly.pdbx_seq_one_letter_code
_entity_poly.pdbx_strand_id
1 'polypeptide(L)'
;MAAAAAGRALPGRALPGPPLLPARACGHAAGWDRRERSYWRALRRRVLGPPVPPFAAPVQVGAPVLRGAAAAVSPEQLGGPELRRLAAALAAGLRARPCLGLSAPQLGVPLRVFAAELPPARCARYPPALRQAHRIEPFPLRVLVNPAIRVLDTRLVTGPEGCASIHGFSAYVPRHWAVHVTGVDELGAPVSWEASGWAARIVQHEMDHLDGILYIDRMDPRTFTNVGWRELLD
;
A
#
# COMPACT_ATOMS: atom_id res chain seq x y z
N MET A 1 2.20 5.92 69.62
CA MET A 1 2.10 4.47 69.47
C MET A 1 1.15 4.18 68.34
N ALA A 2 1.65 3.84 67.16
CA ALA A 2 0.85 3.39 66.04
C ALA A 2 1.60 2.17 65.42
N ALA A 3 0.96 1.02 65.45
CA ALA A 3 1.52 -0.24 64.99
C ALA A 3 1.42 -0.32 63.46
N ALA A 4 2.55 -0.63 62.85
CA ALA A 4 2.64 -0.92 61.44
C ALA A 4 2.15 -2.35 61.15
N ALA A 5 1.13 -2.50 60.30
CA ALA A 5 0.69 -3.80 59.79
C ALA A 5 1.51 -4.13 58.52
N ALA A 6 2.36 -5.11 58.61
CA ALA A 6 3.11 -5.68 57.51
C ALA A 6 2.18 -6.60 56.68
N GLY A 7 1.81 -6.20 55.48
CA GLY A 7 1.13 -7.03 54.50
C GLY A 7 2.11 -8.04 53.87
N ARG A 8 1.89 -9.31 54.12
CA ARG A 8 2.60 -10.42 53.43
C ARG A 8 2.09 -10.55 52.00
N ALA A 9 2.98 -10.30 51.04
CA ALA A 9 2.76 -10.65 49.65
C ALA A 9 2.79 -12.17 49.48
N LEU A 10 1.73 -12.72 48.88
CA LEU A 10 1.65 -14.13 48.48
C LEU A 10 2.50 -14.34 47.22
N PRO A 11 3.26 -15.44 47.11
CA PRO A 11 4.05 -15.74 45.92
C PRO A 11 3.09 -16.05 44.75
N GLY A 12 3.21 -15.27 43.68
CA GLY A 12 2.47 -15.51 42.44
C GLY A 12 2.85 -16.86 41.84
N ARG A 13 1.86 -17.74 41.74
CA ARG A 13 1.98 -19.01 41.05
C ARG A 13 2.10 -18.72 39.55
N ALA A 14 3.29 -18.90 38.95
CA ALA A 14 3.49 -18.85 37.53
C ALA A 14 2.61 -19.93 36.87
N LEU A 15 1.74 -19.52 36.00
CA LEU A 15 0.97 -20.43 35.13
C LEU A 15 1.96 -21.15 34.21
N PRO A 16 1.83 -22.45 33.99
CA PRO A 16 2.68 -23.16 33.04
C PRO A 16 2.40 -22.58 31.64
N GLY A 17 3.45 -22.16 30.93
CA GLY A 17 3.38 -21.74 29.55
C GLY A 17 2.82 -22.88 28.68
N PRO A 18 2.20 -22.55 27.55
CA PRO A 18 1.69 -23.56 26.63
C PRO A 18 2.83 -24.51 26.22
N PRO A 19 2.56 -25.81 26.06
CA PRO A 19 3.56 -26.78 25.67
C PRO A 19 4.18 -26.37 24.35
N LEU A 20 5.52 -26.32 24.29
CA LEU A 20 6.26 -26.14 23.07
C LEU A 20 5.92 -27.31 22.15
N LEU A 21 5.16 -27.05 21.10
CA LEU A 21 4.92 -28.02 20.06
C LEU A 21 6.27 -28.42 19.45
N PRO A 22 6.51 -29.73 19.20
CA PRO A 22 7.75 -30.19 18.60
C PRO A 22 7.93 -29.52 17.23
N ALA A 23 9.17 -29.12 16.94
CA ALA A 23 9.58 -28.46 15.69
C ALA A 23 9.47 -29.34 14.43
N ARG A 24 8.37 -30.10 14.32
CA ARG A 24 7.99 -30.89 13.16
C ARG A 24 6.64 -30.44 12.68
N ALA A 25 6.58 -29.31 12.05
CA ALA A 25 5.59 -28.93 11.06
C ALA A 25 5.80 -27.48 10.62
N CYS A 26 7.03 -27.12 10.24
CA CYS A 26 7.10 -26.25 9.07
C CYS A 26 6.80 -27.14 7.85
N GLY A 27 5.65 -27.79 7.90
CA GLY A 27 5.01 -28.33 6.73
C GLY A 27 4.84 -27.15 5.79
N HIS A 28 5.34 -27.32 4.61
CA HIS A 28 5.26 -26.44 3.48
C HIS A 28 3.95 -25.67 3.50
N ALA A 29 3.98 -24.38 3.89
CA ALA A 29 2.90 -23.47 3.60
C ALA A 29 2.75 -23.48 2.08
N ALA A 30 1.85 -24.30 1.60
CA ALA A 30 1.36 -24.29 0.24
C ALA A 30 0.83 -22.88 0.00
N GLY A 31 1.57 -22.05 -0.72
CA GLY A 31 1.10 -20.72 -1.03
C GLY A 31 2.17 -19.66 -1.20
N TRP A 32 3.37 -19.84 -0.69
CA TRP A 32 4.51 -19.15 -1.27
C TRP A 32 4.72 -19.80 -2.63
N ASP A 33 4.08 -19.21 -3.67
CA ASP A 33 4.34 -19.56 -5.05
C ASP A 33 5.86 -19.43 -5.28
N ARG A 34 6.62 -20.47 -4.87
CA ARG A 34 7.82 -20.83 -5.56
C ARG A 34 7.31 -21.23 -6.93
N ARG A 35 6.97 -20.23 -7.71
CA ARG A 35 6.92 -20.43 -9.15
C ARG A 35 8.29 -20.99 -9.44
N GLU A 36 8.35 -22.30 -9.44
CA GLU A 36 9.53 -23.03 -9.91
C GLU A 36 10.04 -22.21 -11.05
N ARG A 37 11.30 -21.80 -10.98
CA ARG A 37 11.88 -21.01 -12.08
C ARG A 37 11.79 -21.93 -13.28
N SER A 38 10.65 -21.90 -13.98
CA SER A 38 10.42 -22.84 -15.04
C SER A 38 11.60 -22.62 -15.99
N TYR A 39 12.18 -23.72 -16.44
CA TYR A 39 13.26 -23.73 -17.43
C TYR A 39 12.96 -22.73 -18.56
N TRP A 40 11.71 -22.67 -19.02
CA TRP A 40 11.23 -21.74 -20.03
C TRP A 40 11.31 -20.27 -19.63
N ARG A 41 11.10 -19.94 -18.36
CA ARG A 41 11.30 -18.57 -17.85
C ARG A 41 12.77 -18.20 -17.80
N ALA A 42 13.63 -19.15 -17.38
CA ALA A 42 15.07 -18.93 -17.36
C ALA A 42 15.61 -18.76 -18.78
N LEU A 43 15.18 -19.61 -19.72
CA LEU A 43 15.54 -19.54 -21.14
C LEU A 43 15.04 -18.21 -21.76
N ARG A 44 13.78 -17.83 -21.50
CA ARG A 44 13.22 -16.56 -21.97
C ARG A 44 14.01 -15.36 -21.47
N ARG A 45 14.41 -15.35 -20.18
CA ARG A 45 15.28 -14.28 -19.63
C ARG A 45 16.65 -14.23 -20.29
N ARG A 46 17.18 -15.39 -20.65
CA ARG A 46 18.50 -15.47 -21.32
C ARG A 46 18.45 -14.99 -22.77
N VAL A 47 17.32 -15.19 -23.45
CA VAL A 47 17.12 -14.81 -24.86
C VAL A 47 16.59 -13.39 -25.01
N LEU A 48 15.62 -12.96 -24.16
CA LEU A 48 14.94 -11.65 -24.27
C LEU A 48 15.46 -10.60 -23.25
N GLY A 49 16.43 -10.98 -22.41
CA GLY A 49 16.90 -10.13 -21.33
C GLY A 49 15.94 -10.06 -20.12
N PRO A 50 16.32 -9.36 -19.05
CA PRO A 50 15.45 -9.12 -17.91
C PRO A 50 14.28 -8.20 -18.33
N PRO A 51 13.10 -8.35 -17.68
CA PRO A 51 11.99 -7.45 -17.92
C PRO A 51 12.38 -6.00 -17.59
N VAL A 52 11.94 -5.06 -18.43
CA VAL A 52 12.21 -3.62 -18.29
C VAL A 52 10.95 -2.92 -17.74
N PRO A 53 11.08 -1.94 -16.82
CA PRO A 53 9.97 -1.13 -16.36
C PRO A 53 9.31 -0.30 -17.50
N PRO A 54 8.00 0.03 -17.38
CA PRO A 54 7.11 -0.34 -16.28
C PRO A 54 6.71 -1.82 -16.29
N PHE A 55 6.79 -2.45 -15.11
CA PHE A 55 6.43 -3.86 -14.98
C PHE A 55 4.91 -4.06 -15.01
N ALA A 56 4.45 -5.18 -15.58
CA ALA A 56 3.04 -5.53 -15.60
C ALA A 56 2.45 -5.83 -14.20
N ALA A 57 3.31 -6.18 -13.22
CA ALA A 57 2.91 -6.44 -11.84
C ALA A 57 3.73 -5.58 -10.87
N PRO A 58 3.13 -5.11 -9.76
CA PRO A 58 3.85 -4.36 -8.75
C PRO A 58 5.02 -5.16 -8.17
N VAL A 59 6.16 -4.49 -8.06
CA VAL A 59 7.31 -5.03 -7.33
C VAL A 59 6.96 -5.16 -5.85
N GLN A 60 7.54 -6.16 -5.19
CA GLN A 60 7.24 -6.44 -3.79
C GLN A 60 8.25 -5.78 -2.86
N VAL A 61 7.85 -5.62 -1.60
CA VAL A 61 8.71 -5.13 -0.52
C VAL A 61 10.04 -5.89 -0.54
N GLY A 62 11.15 -5.13 -0.38
CA GLY A 62 12.52 -5.61 -0.63
C GLY A 62 13.10 -5.13 -1.95
N ALA A 63 12.28 -4.69 -2.93
CA ALA A 63 12.79 -4.02 -4.13
C ALA A 63 13.31 -2.62 -3.79
N PRO A 64 14.56 -2.24 -4.13
CA PRO A 64 15.16 -0.97 -3.72
C PRO A 64 14.38 0.26 -4.20
N VAL A 65 13.75 0.19 -5.37
CA VAL A 65 12.95 1.28 -5.94
C VAL A 65 11.80 1.74 -5.03
N LEU A 66 11.28 0.86 -4.14
CA LEU A 66 10.23 1.20 -3.18
C LEU A 66 10.74 1.98 -1.96
N ARG A 67 12.05 2.08 -1.80
CA ARG A 67 12.70 2.74 -0.67
C ARG A 67 13.52 3.98 -1.07
N GLY A 68 13.57 4.27 -2.35
CA GLY A 68 14.17 5.50 -2.87
C GLY A 68 13.12 6.59 -3.09
N ALA A 69 13.48 7.85 -2.87
CA ALA A 69 12.66 8.97 -3.28
C ALA A 69 12.58 9.02 -4.82
N ALA A 70 11.36 9.11 -5.35
CA ALA A 70 11.13 9.19 -6.78
C ALA A 70 11.54 10.56 -7.32
N ALA A 71 12.16 10.57 -8.51
CA ALA A 71 12.57 11.78 -9.20
C ALA A 71 11.38 12.51 -9.84
N ALA A 72 11.46 13.82 -9.93
CA ALA A 72 10.49 14.59 -10.68
C ALA A 72 10.56 14.26 -12.18
N VAL A 73 9.40 14.26 -12.83
CA VAL A 73 9.28 14.24 -14.29
C VAL A 73 9.71 15.60 -14.82
N SER A 74 10.65 15.63 -15.76
CA SER A 74 11.11 16.89 -16.33
C SER A 74 10.07 17.53 -17.27
N PRO A 75 10.13 18.86 -17.47
CA PRO A 75 9.18 19.54 -18.39
C PRO A 75 9.17 18.94 -19.80
N GLU A 76 10.32 18.48 -20.29
CA GLU A 76 10.46 17.89 -21.63
C GLU A 76 9.80 16.52 -21.75
N GLN A 77 9.62 15.83 -20.63
CA GLN A 77 8.95 14.52 -20.56
C GLN A 77 7.41 14.65 -20.49
N LEU A 78 6.91 15.83 -20.09
CA LEU A 78 5.46 16.06 -19.99
C LEU A 78 4.79 15.92 -21.37
N GLY A 79 3.67 15.20 -21.42
CA GLY A 79 2.97 14.91 -22.67
C GLY A 79 3.69 13.92 -23.59
N GLY A 80 4.90 13.48 -23.24
CA GLY A 80 5.70 12.55 -24.02
C GLY A 80 5.12 11.13 -24.08
N PRO A 81 5.53 10.32 -25.07
CA PRO A 81 4.99 8.97 -25.26
C PRO A 81 5.32 8.03 -24.10
N GLU A 82 6.44 8.23 -23.43
CA GLU A 82 6.86 7.38 -22.29
C GLU A 82 6.00 7.64 -21.06
N LEU A 83 5.73 8.92 -20.75
CA LEU A 83 4.86 9.29 -19.64
C LEU A 83 3.44 8.81 -19.87
N ARG A 84 2.91 8.96 -21.09
CA ARG A 84 1.58 8.44 -21.45
C ARG A 84 1.50 6.92 -21.35
N ARG A 85 2.55 6.18 -21.74
CA ARG A 85 2.63 4.72 -21.55
C ARG A 85 2.66 4.35 -20.07
N LEU A 86 3.38 5.09 -19.24
CA LEU A 86 3.41 4.88 -17.80
C LEU A 86 2.03 5.13 -17.18
N ALA A 87 1.36 6.24 -17.53
CA ALA A 87 0.01 6.55 -17.06
C ALA A 87 -0.99 5.45 -17.45
N ALA A 88 -0.93 4.97 -18.69
CA ALA A 88 -1.75 3.87 -19.16
C ALA A 88 -1.46 2.56 -18.40
N ALA A 89 -0.19 2.26 -18.09
CA ALA A 89 0.20 1.09 -17.31
C ALA A 89 -0.31 1.16 -15.87
N LEU A 90 -0.26 2.34 -15.23
CA LEU A 90 -0.82 2.58 -13.90
C LEU A 90 -2.34 2.38 -13.89
N ALA A 91 -3.06 2.98 -14.85
CA ALA A 91 -4.51 2.83 -14.98
C ALA A 91 -4.91 1.36 -15.23
N ALA A 92 -4.21 0.64 -16.10
CA ALA A 92 -4.43 -0.78 -16.34
C ALA A 92 -4.13 -1.61 -15.09
N GLY A 93 -3.06 -1.28 -14.37
CA GLY A 93 -2.68 -1.92 -13.11
C GLY A 93 -3.74 -1.79 -12.02
N LEU A 94 -4.33 -0.60 -11.85
CA LEU A 94 -5.44 -0.34 -10.93
C LEU A 94 -6.68 -1.18 -11.25
N ARG A 95 -7.04 -1.28 -12.53
CA ARG A 95 -8.24 -1.99 -12.97
C ARG A 95 -8.10 -3.49 -12.90
N ALA A 96 -6.88 -4.00 -13.08
CA ALA A 96 -6.58 -5.42 -13.02
C ALA A 96 -6.47 -5.98 -11.59
N ARG A 97 -6.44 -5.13 -10.55
CA ARG A 97 -6.17 -5.53 -9.16
C ARG A 97 -7.15 -4.88 -8.18
N PRO A 98 -7.30 -5.43 -6.97
CA PRO A 98 -8.14 -4.85 -5.93
C PRO A 98 -7.43 -3.67 -5.20
N CYS A 99 -6.74 -2.78 -5.94
CA CYS A 99 -6.13 -1.56 -5.40
C CYS A 99 -6.88 -0.32 -5.88
N LEU A 100 -6.78 0.77 -5.14
CA LEU A 100 -7.46 2.05 -5.42
C LEU A 100 -6.46 3.16 -5.75
N GLY A 101 -5.19 2.92 -5.49
CA GLY A 101 -4.06 3.73 -5.87
C GLY A 101 -2.92 2.85 -6.39
N LEU A 102 -2.07 3.41 -7.23
CA LEU A 102 -0.86 2.76 -7.72
C LEU A 102 0.15 3.82 -8.19
N SER A 103 1.38 3.73 -7.69
CA SER A 103 2.46 4.66 -8.00
C SER A 103 3.50 4.06 -8.95
N ALA A 104 4.22 4.92 -9.66
CA ALA A 104 5.24 4.52 -10.62
C ALA A 104 6.37 3.69 -9.98
N PRO A 105 6.88 3.99 -8.76
CA PRO A 105 7.84 3.13 -8.08
C PRO A 105 7.37 1.69 -7.91
N GLN A 106 6.06 1.47 -7.72
CA GLN A 106 5.50 0.11 -7.63
C GLN A 106 5.58 -0.64 -8.98
N LEU A 107 5.62 0.05 -10.10
CA LEU A 107 5.87 -0.55 -11.41
C LEU A 107 7.37 -0.55 -11.80
N GLY A 108 8.25 -0.22 -10.86
CA GLY A 108 9.71 -0.22 -11.08
C GLY A 108 10.25 1.07 -11.70
N VAL A 109 9.43 2.11 -11.84
CA VAL A 109 9.81 3.40 -12.44
C VAL A 109 9.98 4.45 -11.34
N PRO A 110 11.19 4.95 -11.04
CA PRO A 110 11.44 5.88 -9.94
C PRO A 110 11.07 7.33 -10.29
N LEU A 111 9.83 7.56 -10.74
CA LEU A 111 9.30 8.89 -11.10
C LEU A 111 8.13 9.27 -10.20
N ARG A 112 7.98 10.58 -9.93
CA ARG A 112 6.87 11.14 -9.14
C ARG A 112 5.58 11.14 -9.94
N VAL A 113 4.99 9.96 -10.10
CA VAL A 113 3.71 9.74 -10.77
C VAL A 113 2.90 8.71 -10.00
N PHE A 114 1.63 9.00 -9.77
CA PHE A 114 0.68 7.99 -9.30
C PHE A 114 -0.67 8.11 -10.00
N ALA A 115 -1.45 7.05 -9.94
CA ALA A 115 -2.85 7.03 -10.38
C ALA A 115 -3.75 6.56 -9.23
N ALA A 116 -4.97 7.12 -9.16
CA ALA A 116 -5.98 6.71 -8.20
C ALA A 116 -7.36 6.69 -8.85
N GLU A 117 -8.19 5.71 -8.48
CA GLU A 117 -9.56 5.54 -9.00
C GLU A 117 -10.41 4.77 -7.99
N LEU A 118 -11.63 5.24 -7.74
CA LEU A 118 -12.66 4.47 -7.04
C LEU A 118 -13.94 4.45 -7.87
N PRO A 119 -14.12 3.45 -8.76
CA PRO A 119 -15.33 3.35 -9.57
C PRO A 119 -16.58 3.12 -8.69
N PRO A 120 -17.78 3.58 -9.11
CA PRO A 120 -19.02 3.39 -8.38
C PRO A 120 -19.29 1.92 -8.01
N ALA A 121 -19.02 0.99 -8.92
CA ALA A 121 -19.20 -0.45 -8.70
C ALA A 121 -18.30 -1.00 -7.59
N ARG A 122 -17.08 -0.47 -7.40
CA ARG A 122 -16.21 -0.83 -6.28
C ARG A 122 -16.67 -0.15 -4.99
N CYS A 123 -17.07 1.12 -5.06
CA CYS A 123 -17.60 1.86 -3.91
C CYS A 123 -18.82 1.16 -3.32
N ALA A 124 -19.71 0.63 -4.16
CA ALA A 124 -20.92 -0.08 -3.74
C ALA A 124 -20.65 -1.38 -2.94
N ARG A 125 -19.44 -1.94 -3.01
CA ARG A 125 -19.06 -3.15 -2.24
C ARG A 125 -18.84 -2.87 -0.75
N TYR A 126 -18.61 -1.61 -0.37
CA TYR A 126 -18.47 -1.23 1.02
C TYR A 126 -19.85 -1.09 1.69
N PRO A 127 -20.04 -1.60 2.92
CA PRO A 127 -21.28 -1.41 3.67
C PRO A 127 -21.62 0.08 3.80
N PRO A 128 -22.94 0.46 3.77
CA PRO A 128 -23.36 1.86 3.86
C PRO A 128 -22.81 2.61 5.08
N ALA A 129 -22.81 1.96 6.25
CA ALA A 129 -22.28 2.53 7.49
C ALA A 129 -20.78 2.85 7.37
N LEU A 130 -20.00 1.97 6.74
CA LEU A 130 -18.56 2.18 6.53
C LEU A 130 -18.32 3.32 5.52
N ARG A 131 -19.13 3.37 4.45
CA ARG A 131 -19.07 4.46 3.47
C ARG A 131 -19.30 5.82 4.11
N GLN A 132 -20.31 5.90 4.98
CA GLN A 132 -20.61 7.12 5.71
C GLN A 132 -19.49 7.50 6.70
N ALA A 133 -19.05 6.55 7.53
CA ALA A 133 -18.06 6.79 8.57
C ALA A 133 -16.70 7.25 8.01
N HIS A 134 -16.27 6.70 6.87
CA HIS A 134 -14.97 7.00 6.26
C HIS A 134 -15.07 7.87 5.00
N ARG A 135 -16.27 8.38 4.68
CA ARG A 135 -16.54 9.15 3.46
C ARG A 135 -15.98 8.44 2.23
N ILE A 136 -16.40 7.16 2.02
CA ILE A 136 -16.02 6.38 0.86
C ILE A 136 -16.96 6.78 -0.29
N GLU A 137 -16.50 7.66 -1.15
CA GLU A 137 -17.23 8.20 -2.29
C GLU A 137 -16.50 7.83 -3.59
N PRO A 138 -17.23 7.55 -4.68
CA PRO A 138 -16.59 7.25 -5.95
C PRO A 138 -15.92 8.49 -6.52
N PHE A 139 -14.79 8.29 -7.17
CA PHE A 139 -14.09 9.32 -7.95
C PHE A 139 -13.48 8.71 -9.22
N PRO A 140 -13.41 9.50 -10.31
CA PRO A 140 -12.86 9.04 -11.59
C PRO A 140 -11.35 8.81 -11.49
N LEU A 141 -10.80 8.13 -12.50
CA LEU A 141 -9.36 8.01 -12.65
C LEU A 141 -8.70 9.39 -12.65
N ARG A 142 -7.71 9.54 -11.80
CA ARG A 142 -6.84 10.70 -11.74
C ARG A 142 -5.39 10.23 -11.84
N VAL A 143 -4.66 10.78 -12.78
CA VAL A 143 -3.21 10.64 -12.88
C VAL A 143 -2.60 11.94 -12.40
N LEU A 144 -1.64 11.85 -11.49
CA LEU A 144 -0.92 13.00 -10.97
C LEU A 144 0.57 12.82 -11.20
N VAL A 145 1.16 13.79 -11.86
CA VAL A 145 2.58 13.90 -12.16
C VAL A 145 3.14 15.05 -11.33
N ASN A 146 4.29 14.84 -10.71
CA ASN A 146 4.96 15.76 -9.79
C ASN A 146 4.00 16.30 -8.70
N PRO A 147 3.28 15.43 -8.01
CA PRO A 147 2.30 15.89 -7.04
C PRO A 147 2.96 16.55 -5.84
N ALA A 148 2.33 17.62 -5.35
CA ALA A 148 2.57 18.26 -4.07
C ALA A 148 1.32 18.12 -3.21
N ILE A 149 1.48 17.88 -1.90
CA ILE A 149 0.38 17.68 -0.97
C ILE A 149 0.42 18.74 0.16
N ARG A 150 -0.76 19.23 0.54
CA ARG A 150 -0.97 20.12 1.69
C ARG A 150 -2.11 19.59 2.53
N VAL A 151 -1.92 19.52 3.85
CA VAL A 151 -2.97 19.11 4.79
C VAL A 151 -4.00 20.24 4.92
N LEU A 152 -5.28 19.90 4.77
CA LEU A 152 -6.42 20.81 4.98
C LEU A 152 -7.07 20.60 6.35
N ASP A 153 -7.12 19.35 6.81
CA ASP A 153 -7.66 18.98 8.12
C ASP A 153 -6.67 18.05 8.83
N THR A 154 -6.13 18.50 9.93
CA THR A 154 -5.08 17.82 10.71
C THR A 154 -5.61 16.66 11.56
N ARG A 155 -6.93 16.47 11.66
CA ARG A 155 -7.49 15.31 12.36
C ARG A 155 -6.92 14.02 11.78
N LEU A 156 -6.39 13.16 12.65
CA LEU A 156 -5.93 11.85 12.26
C LEU A 156 -7.07 10.84 12.42
N VAL A 157 -7.35 10.13 11.33
CA VAL A 157 -8.30 9.02 11.31
C VAL A 157 -7.55 7.74 11.02
N THR A 158 -7.60 6.82 11.96
CA THR A 158 -6.98 5.49 11.82
C THR A 158 -7.90 4.57 11.02
N GLY A 159 -7.35 3.86 10.05
CA GLY A 159 -8.10 2.93 9.24
C GLY A 159 -7.19 1.90 8.56
N PRO A 160 -7.78 0.79 8.06
CA PRO A 160 -7.00 -0.28 7.46
C PRO A 160 -6.39 0.15 6.12
N GLU A 161 -5.15 -0.24 5.90
CA GLU A 161 -4.44 -0.13 4.64
C GLU A 161 -3.81 -1.46 4.25
N GLY A 162 -3.80 -1.73 2.96
CA GLY A 162 -3.02 -2.76 2.31
C GLY A 162 -2.30 -2.16 1.12
N CYS A 163 -1.33 -2.84 0.58
CA CYS A 163 -0.53 -2.37 -0.54
C CYS A 163 -0.30 -3.48 -1.56
N ALA A 164 -0.40 -3.15 -2.85
CA ALA A 164 -0.10 -4.09 -3.92
C ALA A 164 1.37 -4.58 -3.89
N SER A 165 2.27 -3.82 -3.26
CA SER A 165 3.68 -4.18 -3.05
C SER A 165 3.97 -4.91 -1.74
N ILE A 166 2.95 -5.14 -0.89
CA ILE A 166 3.02 -5.93 0.35
C ILE A 166 1.81 -6.87 0.35
N HIS A 167 1.85 -7.81 -0.59
CA HIS A 167 0.72 -8.68 -0.85
C HIS A 167 0.36 -9.56 0.34
N GLY A 168 -0.96 -9.65 0.63
CA GLY A 168 -1.50 -10.53 1.68
C GLY A 168 -1.47 -9.95 3.09
N PHE A 169 -1.02 -8.71 3.28
CA PHE A 169 -0.98 -8.06 4.59
C PHE A 169 -1.76 -6.76 4.63
N SER A 170 -2.27 -6.44 5.82
CA SER A 170 -2.95 -5.19 6.14
C SER A 170 -2.55 -4.72 7.53
N ALA A 171 -2.65 -3.41 7.78
CA ALA A 171 -2.50 -2.81 9.10
C ALA A 171 -3.32 -1.53 9.20
N TYR A 172 -3.54 -1.06 10.42
CA TYR A 172 -4.19 0.23 10.65
C TYR A 172 -3.16 1.35 10.63
N VAL A 173 -3.48 2.41 9.86
CA VAL A 173 -2.60 3.57 9.63
C VAL A 173 -3.36 4.85 9.95
N PRO A 174 -2.80 5.76 10.77
CA PRO A 174 -3.35 7.09 10.97
C PRO A 174 -3.07 7.97 9.73
N ARG A 175 -4.10 8.65 9.23
CA ARG A 175 -4.00 9.60 8.11
C ARG A 175 -4.77 10.87 8.41
N HIS A 176 -4.32 11.98 7.86
CA HIS A 176 -5.07 13.24 7.90
C HIS A 176 -6.40 13.07 7.15
N TRP A 177 -7.46 13.69 7.73
CA TRP A 177 -8.82 13.57 7.20
C TRP A 177 -9.01 14.22 5.85
N ALA A 178 -8.36 15.36 5.60
CA ALA A 178 -8.47 16.05 4.31
C ALA A 178 -7.11 16.62 3.87
N VAL A 179 -6.86 16.50 2.58
CA VAL A 179 -5.64 17.00 1.93
C VAL A 179 -5.99 17.68 0.61
N HIS A 180 -5.17 18.63 0.22
CA HIS A 180 -5.17 19.23 -1.10
C HIS A 180 -3.94 18.73 -1.85
N VAL A 181 -4.13 18.10 -2.99
CA VAL A 181 -3.05 17.68 -3.86
C VAL A 181 -3.09 18.46 -5.18
N THR A 182 -1.95 18.94 -5.59
CA THR A 182 -1.74 19.65 -6.85
C THR A 182 -0.66 18.96 -7.65
N GLY A 183 -0.66 19.16 -8.96
CA GLY A 183 0.33 18.59 -9.89
C GLY A 183 -0.10 18.87 -11.31
N VAL A 184 0.34 18.04 -12.23
CA VAL A 184 -0.15 18.04 -13.61
C VAL A 184 -0.61 16.63 -13.99
N ASP A 185 -1.42 16.50 -15.02
CA ASP A 185 -1.75 15.22 -15.62
C ASP A 185 -0.64 14.73 -16.56
N GLU A 186 -0.85 13.61 -17.22
CA GLU A 186 0.11 13.02 -18.16
C GLU A 186 0.27 13.84 -19.47
N LEU A 187 -0.58 14.83 -19.68
CA LEU A 187 -0.51 15.77 -20.81
C LEU A 187 0.12 17.10 -20.43
N GLY A 188 0.39 17.30 -19.13
CA GLY A 188 0.93 18.54 -18.59
C GLY A 188 -0.12 19.57 -18.18
N ALA A 189 -1.43 19.24 -18.22
CA ALA A 189 -2.47 20.12 -17.75
C ALA A 189 -2.51 20.18 -16.21
N PRO A 190 -2.74 21.37 -15.60
CA PRO A 190 -2.79 21.51 -14.15
C PRO A 190 -3.90 20.68 -13.54
N VAL A 191 -3.58 19.96 -12.44
CA VAL A 191 -4.53 19.21 -11.63
C VAL A 191 -4.52 19.78 -10.21
N SER A 192 -5.73 20.03 -9.68
CA SER A 192 -5.96 20.45 -8.30
C SER A 192 -7.11 19.61 -7.74
N TRP A 193 -6.88 18.94 -6.59
CA TRP A 193 -7.87 18.06 -6.00
C TRP A 193 -7.87 18.18 -4.47
N GLU A 194 -9.01 18.61 -3.93
CA GLU A 194 -9.29 18.51 -2.51
C GLU A 194 -9.89 17.14 -2.23
N ALA A 195 -9.15 16.29 -1.53
CA ALA A 195 -9.55 14.95 -1.15
C ALA A 195 -9.83 14.87 0.34
N SER A 196 -10.86 14.14 0.73
CA SER A 196 -11.23 13.92 2.13
C SER A 196 -11.61 12.47 2.37
N GLY A 197 -11.57 12.04 3.65
CA GLY A 197 -11.92 10.69 4.05
C GLY A 197 -11.06 9.64 3.34
N TRP A 198 -11.73 8.69 2.67
CA TRP A 198 -11.03 7.57 2.02
C TRP A 198 -10.13 8.02 0.85
N ALA A 199 -10.59 9.01 0.08
CA ALA A 199 -9.79 9.57 -1.02
C ALA A 199 -8.51 10.22 -0.50
N ALA A 200 -8.58 10.98 0.61
CA ALA A 200 -7.39 11.55 1.25
C ALA A 200 -6.40 10.49 1.74
N ARG A 201 -6.91 9.37 2.27
CA ARG A 201 -6.08 8.22 2.67
C ARG A 201 -5.30 7.65 1.49
N ILE A 202 -5.99 7.41 0.36
CA ILE A 202 -5.37 6.89 -0.87
C ILE A 202 -4.27 7.84 -1.35
N VAL A 203 -4.58 9.15 -1.45
CA VAL A 203 -3.59 10.15 -1.88
C VAL A 203 -2.35 10.13 -0.98
N GLN A 204 -2.52 10.10 0.35
CA GLN A 204 -1.39 10.06 1.29
C GLN A 204 -0.57 8.77 1.17
N HIS A 205 -1.23 7.63 0.92
CA HIS A 205 -0.55 6.35 0.67
C HIS A 205 0.32 6.40 -0.59
N GLU A 206 -0.21 6.95 -1.68
CA GLU A 206 0.55 7.06 -2.93
C GLU A 206 1.68 8.08 -2.84
N MET A 207 1.47 9.19 -2.11
CA MET A 207 2.54 10.16 -1.84
C MET A 207 3.68 9.54 -1.04
N ASP A 208 3.38 8.70 -0.05
CA ASP A 208 4.40 7.97 0.70
C ASP A 208 5.27 7.12 -0.23
N HIS A 209 4.68 6.41 -1.19
CA HIS A 209 5.44 5.65 -2.18
C HIS A 209 6.41 6.51 -2.99
N LEU A 210 6.02 7.74 -3.32
CA LEU A 210 6.90 8.68 -4.05
C LEU A 210 8.06 9.17 -3.19
N ASP A 211 7.91 9.12 -1.87
CA ASP A 211 8.93 9.53 -0.91
C ASP A 211 9.72 8.32 -0.34
N GLY A 212 9.51 7.11 -0.90
CA GLY A 212 10.20 5.87 -0.49
C GLY A 212 9.70 5.29 0.84
N ILE A 213 8.51 5.70 1.27
CA ILE A 213 7.84 5.28 2.51
C ILE A 213 6.77 4.25 2.16
N LEU A 214 6.61 3.24 3.01
CA LEU A 214 5.56 2.24 2.91
C LEU A 214 4.59 2.36 4.10
N TYR A 215 3.34 1.89 3.94
CA TYR A 215 2.36 1.98 5.02
C TYR A 215 2.82 1.28 6.31
N ILE A 216 3.68 0.27 6.21
CA ILE A 216 4.27 -0.44 7.35
C ILE A 216 5.19 0.44 8.21
N ASP A 217 5.68 1.55 7.67
CA ASP A 217 6.52 2.52 8.40
C ASP A 217 5.68 3.48 9.26
N ARG A 218 4.37 3.56 8.98
CA ARG A 218 3.41 4.45 9.66
C ARG A 218 2.33 3.72 10.45
N MET A 219 2.24 2.40 10.32
CA MET A 219 1.19 1.58 10.93
C MET A 219 1.31 1.50 12.45
N ASP A 220 0.21 1.16 13.12
CA ASP A 220 0.27 0.54 14.45
C ASP A 220 0.73 -0.94 14.26
N PRO A 221 1.95 -1.29 14.71
CA PRO A 221 2.51 -2.62 14.47
C PRO A 221 1.68 -3.75 15.10
N ARG A 222 0.87 -3.46 16.13
CA ARG A 222 -0.01 -4.44 16.78
C ARG A 222 -1.20 -4.85 15.89
N THR A 223 -1.47 -4.07 14.84
CA THR A 223 -2.56 -4.32 13.89
C THR A 223 -2.11 -5.01 12.61
N PHE A 224 -0.81 -5.27 12.47
CA PHE A 224 -0.26 -5.93 11.28
C PHE A 224 -0.75 -7.38 11.18
N THR A 225 -1.49 -7.67 10.12
CA THR A 225 -2.20 -8.94 9.99
C THR A 225 -2.05 -9.49 8.57
N ASN A 226 -1.81 -10.79 8.46
CA ASN A 226 -2.00 -11.53 7.22
C ASN A 226 -3.51 -11.68 6.98
N VAL A 227 -4.03 -11.08 5.89
CA VAL A 227 -5.49 -11.08 5.62
C VAL A 227 -6.03 -12.45 5.18
N GLY A 228 -5.15 -13.33 4.69
CA GLY A 228 -5.47 -14.71 4.32
C GLY A 228 -5.17 -15.75 5.41
N TRP A 229 -4.91 -15.33 6.66
CA TRP A 229 -4.48 -16.27 7.70
C TRP A 229 -5.49 -17.39 7.98
N ARG A 230 -6.79 -17.15 7.78
CA ARG A 230 -7.84 -18.18 7.95
C ARG A 230 -7.77 -19.26 6.89
N GLU A 231 -7.42 -18.89 5.65
CA GLU A 231 -7.28 -19.82 4.52
C GLU A 231 -6.08 -20.78 4.70
N LEU A 232 -5.18 -20.48 5.65
CA LEU A 232 -4.04 -21.33 5.96
C LEU A 232 -4.37 -22.40 7.02
N LEU A 233 -5.58 -22.38 7.59
CA LEU A 233 -6.04 -23.33 8.62
C LEU A 233 -6.91 -24.44 8.05
N ASP A 234 -7.38 -24.31 6.82
CA ASP A 234 -8.14 -25.30 6.06
C ASP A 234 -7.20 -26.20 5.22
#